data_9558e0356d2b1172c995eabf854b063e
#
_entry.id   9558e0356d2b1172c995eabf854b063e
#
_cell.length_a   1.000
_cell.length_b   1.000
_cell.length_c   1.000
_cell.angle_alpha   90.00
_cell.angle_beta   90.00
_cell.angle_gamma   90.00
#
_symmetry.space_group_name_H-M   'P 1'
#
loop_
_entity.id
_entity.type
_entity.pdbx_description
1 polymer ?
#
loop_
_entity_poly.entity_id
_entity_poly.type
_entity_poly.pdbx_seq_one_letter_code
_entity_poly.pdbx_strand_id
1 'polypeptide(L)'
;MKLKTSLLSAIAVLMSLGGTVSAQGIVETVQQGCAAEITAYCSQVSPGEGRLLACFYAHEDKLSGQCQYALYSASAQLDQAVGALDYLATQCRDDILKFCAQVQVGEGRVLDCIKSNKESVSAACNQAVSDVTE
;
A
#
# COMPACT_ATOMS: atom_id res chain seq x y z
N MET A 1 -49.62 -19.24 31.17
CA MET A 1 -49.04 -18.21 30.32
C MET A 1 -47.51 -18.23 30.49
N LYS A 2 -46.75 -18.74 29.52
CA LYS A 2 -45.30 -18.92 29.60
C LYS A 2 -44.65 -17.82 28.74
N LEU A 3 -43.99 -16.87 29.40
CA LEU A 3 -43.20 -15.82 28.75
C LEU A 3 -41.86 -16.43 28.27
N LYS A 4 -41.64 -16.48 26.96
CA LYS A 4 -40.36 -16.84 26.37
C LYS A 4 -39.56 -15.55 26.18
N THR A 5 -38.55 -15.36 27.02
CA THR A 5 -37.52 -14.33 26.87
C THR A 5 -36.52 -14.77 25.81
N SER A 6 -36.54 -14.08 24.67
CA SER A 6 -35.60 -14.27 23.59
C SER A 6 -34.36 -13.41 23.84
N LEU A 7 -33.22 -14.01 24.18
CA LEU A 7 -31.92 -13.37 24.30
C LEU A 7 -31.33 -13.18 22.90
N LEU A 8 -31.41 -11.93 22.43
CA LEU A 8 -30.66 -11.51 21.23
C LEU A 8 -29.19 -11.30 21.60
N SER A 9 -28.34 -12.27 21.24
CA SER A 9 -26.89 -12.14 21.29
C SER A 9 -26.44 -11.18 20.19
N ALA A 10 -26.07 -9.97 20.58
CA ALA A 10 -25.35 -9.03 19.70
C ALA A 10 -23.89 -9.49 19.56
N ILE A 11 -23.56 -10.10 18.43
CA ILE A 11 -22.17 -10.40 18.05
C ILE A 11 -21.58 -9.10 17.51
N ALA A 12 -20.78 -8.43 18.33
CA ALA A 12 -19.95 -7.32 17.90
C ALA A 12 -18.78 -7.88 17.05
N VAL A 13 -18.89 -7.76 15.74
CA VAL A 13 -17.78 -8.03 14.82
C VAL A 13 -16.79 -6.86 14.92
N LEU A 14 -15.72 -7.04 15.68
CA LEU A 14 -14.54 -6.18 15.65
C LEU A 14 -13.82 -6.43 14.32
N MET A 15 -14.11 -5.60 13.32
CA MET A 15 -13.29 -5.52 12.12
C MET A 15 -11.94 -4.92 12.52
N SER A 16 -10.91 -5.74 12.58
CA SER A 16 -9.52 -5.33 12.66
C SER A 16 -9.16 -4.60 11.35
N LEU A 17 -9.06 -3.28 11.41
CA LEU A 17 -8.49 -2.46 10.34
C LEU A 17 -6.97 -2.68 10.29
N GLY A 18 -6.55 -3.81 9.76
CA GLY A 18 -5.18 -4.03 9.33
C GLY A 18 -5.02 -3.34 7.97
N GLY A 19 -4.61 -2.08 7.97
CA GLY A 19 -4.33 -1.34 6.75
C GLY A 19 -3.06 -1.86 6.10
N THR A 20 -3.17 -2.77 5.14
CA THR A 20 -2.07 -3.04 4.21
C THR A 20 -1.89 -1.81 3.32
N VAL A 21 -0.73 -1.15 3.41
CA VAL A 21 -0.37 -0.06 2.49
C VAL A 21 -0.19 -0.67 1.10
N SER A 22 -1.22 -0.57 0.27
CA SER A 22 -1.16 -0.99 -1.12
C SER A 22 -0.98 0.23 -2.03
N ALA A 23 -0.34 0.05 -3.18
CA ALA A 23 -0.22 1.12 -4.18
C ALA A 23 -1.59 1.69 -4.60
N GLN A 24 -2.66 0.89 -4.52
CA GLN A 24 -4.04 1.30 -4.73
C GLN A 24 -4.48 2.33 -3.68
N GLY A 25 -4.14 2.15 -2.39
CA GLY A 25 -4.48 3.10 -1.33
C GLY A 25 -3.80 4.46 -1.52
N ILE A 26 -2.57 4.48 -2.02
CA ILE A 26 -1.84 5.75 -2.32
C ILE A 26 -2.55 6.52 -3.44
N VAL A 27 -2.88 5.83 -4.53
CA VAL A 27 -3.59 6.45 -5.67
C VAL A 27 -4.97 6.93 -5.24
N GLU A 28 -5.71 6.13 -4.49
CA GLU A 28 -7.04 6.48 -3.98
C GLU A 28 -7.00 7.70 -3.06
N THR A 29 -6.00 7.80 -2.18
CA THR A 29 -5.78 8.97 -1.31
C THR A 29 -5.69 10.26 -2.13
N VAL A 30 -4.90 10.24 -3.21
CA VAL A 30 -4.76 11.41 -4.10
C VAL A 30 -6.05 11.67 -4.88
N GLN A 31 -6.67 10.65 -5.44
CA GLN A 31 -7.91 10.80 -6.21
C GLN A 31 -9.05 11.37 -5.37
N GLN A 32 -9.20 10.93 -4.15
CA GLN A 32 -10.24 11.43 -3.24
C GLN A 32 -9.92 12.84 -2.73
N GLY A 33 -8.69 13.05 -2.29
CA GLY A 33 -8.27 14.33 -1.72
C GLY A 33 -8.15 15.47 -2.73
N CYS A 34 -7.87 15.16 -4.00
CA CYS A 34 -7.69 16.13 -5.09
C CYS A 34 -8.79 16.07 -6.16
N ALA A 35 -9.95 15.48 -5.87
CA ALA A 35 -11.02 15.27 -6.85
C ALA A 35 -11.47 16.58 -7.54
N ALA A 36 -11.55 17.68 -6.79
CA ALA A 36 -11.93 18.99 -7.30
C ALA A 36 -10.87 19.55 -8.28
N GLU A 37 -9.60 19.45 -7.91
CA GLU A 37 -8.48 19.94 -8.72
C GLU A 37 -8.26 19.08 -9.97
N ILE A 38 -8.43 17.76 -9.86
CA ILE A 38 -8.41 16.87 -11.03
C ILE A 38 -9.48 17.29 -12.02
N THR A 39 -10.69 17.54 -11.55
CA THR A 39 -11.80 17.96 -12.41
C THR A 39 -11.57 19.34 -13.02
N ALA A 40 -11.07 20.29 -12.23
CA ALA A 40 -10.94 21.68 -12.66
C ALA A 40 -9.73 21.92 -13.57
N TYR A 41 -8.60 21.26 -13.30
CA TYR A 41 -7.32 21.59 -13.93
C TYR A 41 -6.68 20.43 -14.68
N CYS A 42 -6.99 19.18 -14.32
CA CYS A 42 -6.30 18.00 -14.81
C CYS A 42 -7.23 17.00 -15.52
N SER A 43 -8.45 17.40 -15.87
CA SER A 43 -9.47 16.50 -16.47
C SER A 43 -9.04 15.88 -17.81
N GLN A 44 -8.10 16.49 -18.52
CA GLN A 44 -7.56 15.99 -19.79
C GLN A 44 -6.32 15.10 -19.60
N VAL A 45 -5.86 14.92 -18.37
CA VAL A 45 -4.64 14.16 -18.06
C VAL A 45 -5.00 12.73 -17.73
N SER A 46 -4.52 11.78 -18.53
CA SER A 46 -4.64 10.35 -18.21
C SER A 46 -3.72 9.99 -17.04
N PRO A 47 -4.21 9.30 -16.00
CA PRO A 47 -3.39 8.83 -14.90
C PRO A 47 -2.25 7.90 -15.37
N GLY A 48 -1.16 7.87 -14.61
CA GLY A 48 0.00 7.04 -14.88
C GLY A 48 1.25 7.84 -15.25
N GLU A 49 2.41 7.20 -15.13
CA GLU A 49 3.74 7.75 -15.48
C GLU A 49 4.02 9.15 -14.90
N GLY A 50 3.44 9.47 -13.74
CA GLY A 50 3.62 10.78 -13.10
C GLY A 50 2.87 11.95 -13.74
N ARG A 51 2.07 11.71 -14.80
CA ARG A 51 1.39 12.80 -15.56
C ARG A 51 0.45 13.64 -14.69
N LEU A 52 -0.30 12.97 -13.79
CA LEU A 52 -1.19 13.68 -12.87
C LEU A 52 -0.41 14.53 -11.88
N LEU A 53 0.71 14.01 -11.36
CA LEU A 53 1.59 14.77 -10.48
C LEU A 53 2.20 15.99 -11.19
N ALA A 54 2.62 15.84 -12.45
CA ALA A 54 3.10 16.95 -13.26
C ALA A 54 2.02 18.02 -13.46
N CYS A 55 0.75 17.61 -13.65
CA CYS A 55 -0.37 18.55 -13.72
C CYS A 55 -0.56 19.30 -12.39
N PHE A 56 -0.49 18.65 -11.24
CA PHE A 56 -0.57 19.32 -9.95
C PHE A 56 0.56 20.32 -9.73
N TYR A 57 1.79 19.99 -10.12
CA TYR A 57 2.90 20.95 -10.07
C TYR A 57 2.68 22.18 -10.96
N ALA A 58 2.08 21.99 -12.13
CA ALA A 58 1.75 23.12 -13.02
C ALA A 58 0.66 24.04 -12.45
N HIS A 59 -0.11 23.57 -11.48
CA HIS A 59 -1.22 24.29 -10.84
C HIS A 59 -1.07 24.37 -9.32
N GLU A 60 0.16 24.34 -8.80
CA GLU A 60 0.43 24.26 -7.36
C GLU A 60 -0.19 25.40 -6.56
N ASP A 61 -0.24 26.60 -7.14
CA ASP A 61 -0.86 27.80 -6.57
C ASP A 61 -2.38 27.72 -6.40
N LYS A 62 -3.02 26.71 -7.00
CA LYS A 62 -4.47 26.53 -7.03
C LYS A 62 -4.93 25.28 -6.25
N LEU A 63 -4.00 24.53 -5.69
CA LEU A 63 -4.34 23.37 -4.90
C LEU A 63 -4.93 23.77 -3.55
N SER A 64 -6.09 23.20 -3.22
CA SER A 64 -6.68 23.35 -1.89
C SER A 64 -5.79 22.71 -0.81
N GLY A 65 -5.96 23.15 0.43
CA GLY A 65 -5.28 22.53 1.58
C GLY A 65 -5.59 21.03 1.72
N GLN A 66 -6.79 20.60 1.31
CA GLN A 66 -7.17 19.19 1.28
C GLN A 66 -6.34 18.41 0.26
N CYS A 67 -6.17 18.93 -0.95
CA CYS A 67 -5.36 18.28 -1.98
C CYS A 67 -3.87 18.26 -1.59
N GLN A 68 -3.34 19.37 -1.07
CA GLN A 68 -1.97 19.43 -0.56
C GLN A 68 -1.73 18.38 0.55
N TYR A 69 -2.66 18.25 1.49
CA TYR A 69 -2.58 17.22 2.53
C TYR A 69 -2.64 15.81 1.95
N ALA A 70 -3.49 15.55 0.97
CA ALA A 70 -3.58 14.24 0.31
C ALA A 70 -2.27 13.87 -0.42
N LEU A 71 -1.64 14.83 -1.09
CA LEU A 71 -0.34 14.65 -1.74
C LEU A 71 0.77 14.36 -0.71
N TYR A 72 0.80 15.10 0.39
CA TYR A 72 1.73 14.85 1.49
C TYR A 72 1.53 13.46 2.11
N SER A 73 0.27 13.09 2.39
CA SER A 73 -0.06 11.77 2.95
C SER A 73 0.32 10.62 2.01
N ALA A 74 0.09 10.79 0.69
CA ALA A 74 0.48 9.83 -0.32
C ALA A 74 2.01 9.67 -0.41
N SER A 75 2.75 10.77 -0.32
CA SER A 75 4.22 10.74 -0.30
C SER A 75 4.75 10.01 0.93
N ALA A 76 4.20 10.26 2.12
CA ALA A 76 4.60 9.56 3.33
C ALA A 76 4.32 8.04 3.26
N GLN A 77 3.19 7.64 2.68
CA GLN A 77 2.89 6.22 2.45
C GLN A 77 3.87 5.58 1.45
N LEU A 78 4.25 6.32 0.40
CA LEU A 78 5.24 5.85 -0.58
C LEU A 78 6.61 5.65 0.06
N ASP A 79 7.06 6.58 0.89
CA ASP A 79 8.33 6.49 1.62
C ASP A 79 8.35 5.25 2.54
N GLN A 80 7.25 4.98 3.24
CA GLN A 80 7.11 3.77 4.05
C GLN A 80 7.20 2.50 3.20
N ALA A 81 6.51 2.46 2.06
CA ALA A 81 6.53 1.31 1.16
C ALA A 81 7.93 1.06 0.57
N VAL A 82 8.63 2.13 0.17
CA VAL A 82 10.02 2.05 -0.32
C VAL A 82 10.96 1.56 0.78
N GLY A 83 10.82 2.08 2.01
CA GLY A 83 11.60 1.64 3.17
C GLY A 83 11.41 0.16 3.48
N ALA A 84 10.16 -0.33 3.42
CA ALA A 84 9.85 -1.75 3.62
C ALA A 84 10.47 -2.64 2.53
N LEU A 85 10.43 -2.19 1.26
CA LEU A 85 11.05 -2.92 0.15
C LEU A 85 12.58 -2.96 0.27
N ASP A 86 13.21 -1.85 0.66
CA ASP A 86 14.66 -1.77 0.88
C ASP A 86 15.10 -2.68 2.04
N TYR A 87 14.35 -2.68 3.12
CA TYR A 87 14.56 -3.59 4.24
C TYR A 87 14.49 -5.07 3.82
N LEU A 88 13.42 -5.45 3.11
CA LEU A 88 13.28 -6.80 2.55
C LEU A 88 14.43 -7.16 1.63
N ALA A 89 14.76 -6.28 0.68
CA ALA A 89 15.84 -6.51 -0.29
C ALA A 89 17.18 -6.71 0.42
N THR A 90 17.43 -5.97 1.50
CA THR A 90 18.66 -6.08 2.29
C THR A 90 18.71 -7.39 3.07
N GLN A 91 17.65 -7.73 3.80
CA GLN A 91 17.60 -8.93 4.65
C GLN A 91 17.51 -10.23 3.84
N CYS A 92 16.87 -10.19 2.66
CA CYS A 92 16.65 -11.36 1.82
C CYS A 92 17.61 -11.49 0.63
N ARG A 93 18.62 -10.63 0.51
CA ARG A 93 19.46 -10.52 -0.68
C ARG A 93 20.03 -11.87 -1.15
N ASP A 94 20.68 -12.59 -0.24
CA ASP A 94 21.35 -13.85 -0.57
C ASP A 94 20.33 -14.97 -0.87
N ASP A 95 19.21 -14.96 -0.17
CA ASP A 95 18.09 -15.88 -0.41
C ASP A 95 17.41 -15.63 -1.75
N ILE A 96 17.21 -14.36 -2.13
CA ILE A 96 16.68 -13.97 -3.45
C ILE A 96 17.60 -14.47 -4.55
N LEU A 97 18.90 -14.22 -4.44
CA LEU A 97 19.89 -14.66 -5.43
C LEU A 97 19.96 -16.19 -5.53
N LYS A 98 19.79 -16.90 -4.43
CA LYS A 98 19.87 -18.35 -4.38
C LYS A 98 18.62 -19.06 -4.89
N PHE A 99 17.44 -18.59 -4.47
CA PHE A 99 16.18 -19.31 -4.71
C PHE A 99 15.28 -18.65 -5.74
N CYS A 100 15.42 -17.32 -5.97
CA CYS A 100 14.49 -16.52 -6.76
C CYS A 100 15.17 -15.74 -7.91
N ALA A 101 16.43 -16.08 -8.27
CA ALA A 101 17.21 -15.36 -9.28
C ALA A 101 16.55 -15.31 -10.66
N GLN A 102 15.68 -16.26 -11.01
CA GLN A 102 14.99 -16.33 -12.29
C GLN A 102 13.60 -15.66 -12.25
N VAL A 103 13.18 -15.15 -11.09
CA VAL A 103 11.88 -14.51 -10.93
C VAL A 103 11.97 -13.05 -11.34
N GLN A 104 11.12 -12.65 -12.28
CA GLN A 104 11.04 -11.25 -12.70
C GLN A 104 10.50 -10.38 -11.56
N VAL A 105 11.13 -9.22 -11.35
CA VAL A 105 10.66 -8.23 -10.35
C VAL A 105 9.30 -7.63 -10.75
N GLY A 106 8.55 -7.17 -9.77
CA GLY A 106 7.23 -6.57 -9.93
C GLY A 106 6.09 -7.49 -9.50
N GLU A 107 4.94 -6.92 -9.26
CA GLU A 107 3.67 -7.61 -8.90
C GLU A 107 3.78 -8.57 -7.70
N GLY A 108 4.76 -8.34 -6.81
CA GLY A 108 4.97 -9.20 -5.63
C GLY A 108 5.65 -10.55 -5.91
N ARG A 109 5.98 -10.88 -7.17
CA ARG A 109 6.50 -12.20 -7.57
C ARG A 109 7.71 -12.67 -6.78
N VAL A 110 8.65 -11.76 -6.48
CA VAL A 110 9.84 -12.11 -5.67
C VAL A 110 9.44 -12.45 -4.24
N LEU A 111 8.50 -11.69 -3.65
CA LEU A 111 7.98 -11.98 -2.31
C LEU A 111 7.26 -13.33 -2.26
N ASP A 112 6.45 -13.64 -3.26
CA ASP A 112 5.77 -14.94 -3.37
C ASP A 112 6.77 -16.08 -3.52
N CYS A 113 7.86 -15.88 -4.28
CA CYS A 113 8.95 -16.85 -4.38
C CYS A 113 9.62 -17.08 -3.02
N ILE A 114 9.95 -16.04 -2.27
CA ILE A 114 10.52 -16.15 -0.92
C ILE A 114 9.56 -16.87 0.02
N LYS A 115 8.28 -16.51 0.03
CA LYS A 115 7.25 -17.19 0.83
C LYS A 115 7.13 -18.69 0.50
N SER A 116 7.25 -19.04 -0.78
CA SER A 116 7.21 -20.42 -1.23
C SER A 116 8.44 -21.23 -0.79
N ASN A 117 9.56 -20.57 -0.50
CA ASN A 117 10.80 -21.16 -0.03
C ASN A 117 11.07 -20.90 1.47
N LYS A 118 10.06 -20.57 2.26
CA LYS A 118 10.18 -20.14 3.67
C LYS A 118 10.99 -21.08 4.57
N GLU A 119 10.98 -22.37 4.28
CA GLU A 119 11.72 -23.38 5.05
C GLU A 119 13.22 -23.42 4.70
N SER A 120 13.61 -22.84 3.57
CA SER A 120 14.97 -22.85 3.03
C SER A 120 15.68 -21.51 3.13
N VAL A 121 14.91 -20.42 3.26
CA VAL A 121 15.47 -19.07 3.40
C VAL A 121 15.94 -18.80 4.83
N SER A 122 16.82 -17.82 4.98
CA SER A 122 17.40 -17.47 6.28
C SER A 122 16.34 -16.98 7.28
N ALA A 123 16.66 -17.13 8.57
CA ALA A 123 15.80 -16.62 9.65
C ALA A 123 15.62 -15.09 9.56
N ALA A 124 16.66 -14.36 9.15
CA ALA A 124 16.59 -12.90 8.96
C ALA A 124 15.61 -12.53 7.85
N CYS A 125 15.65 -13.24 6.71
CA CYS A 125 14.70 -13.02 5.61
C CYS A 125 13.27 -13.38 6.02
N ASN A 126 13.06 -14.51 6.71
CA ASN A 126 11.73 -14.88 7.22
C ASN A 126 11.16 -13.83 8.17
N GLN A 127 11.99 -13.29 9.08
CA GLN A 127 11.58 -12.24 10.00
C GLN A 127 11.22 -10.97 9.23
N ALA A 128 12.05 -10.55 8.27
CA ALA A 128 11.78 -9.36 7.47
C ALA A 128 10.46 -9.48 6.67
N VAL A 129 10.15 -10.66 6.14
CA VAL A 129 8.87 -10.91 5.47
C VAL A 129 7.70 -10.75 6.44
N SER A 130 7.81 -11.30 7.64
CA SER A 130 6.78 -11.16 8.70
C SER A 130 6.57 -9.68 9.07
N ASP A 131 7.66 -8.94 9.33
CA ASP A 131 7.63 -7.54 9.75
C ASP A 131 6.93 -6.60 8.75
N VAL A 132 6.99 -6.93 7.46
CA VAL A 132 6.39 -6.07 6.41
C VAL A 132 5.03 -6.55 5.91
N THR A 133 4.59 -7.76 6.31
CA THR A 133 3.31 -8.33 5.82
C THR A 133 2.26 -8.51 6.92
N GLU A 134 2.63 -8.37 8.20
CA GLU A 134 1.72 -8.40 9.36
C GLU A 134 1.40 -6.98 9.86
#